data_7284c836b1d5c38aa99767b0341adc54
#
_entry.id   7284c836b1d5c38aa99767b0341adc54
#
_cell.length_a   1.000
_cell.length_b   1.000
_cell.length_c   1.000
_cell.angle_alpha   90.00
_cell.angle_beta   90.00
_cell.angle_gamma   90.00
#
_symmetry.space_group_name_H-M   'P 1'
#
loop_
_entity.id
_entity.type
_entity.pdbx_description
1 polymer ?
#
loop_
_entity_poly.entity_id
_entity_poly.type
_entity_poly.pdbx_seq_one_letter_code
_entity_poly.pdbx_strand_id
1 'polypeptide(L)'
;MEYIEFLRNKMAISHQTGFYINSEEITPTLYPHVKDTVRWAVAGGCRAIFSSFGMQKTVTQLEILRVILNHKGGKGLIVCPKRVVVEFLTQAEQHLHMKVTYVRTMADVMICPTDIMVTNYERVRDGRSEERRVGKECRAR
;
A
#
# COMPACT_ATOMS: atom_id res chain seq x y z
N MET A 1 -10.95 28.32 -27.81
CA MET A 1 -10.93 27.51 -26.54
C MET A 1 -10.79 28.50 -25.39
N GLU A 2 -11.79 28.59 -24.54
CA GLU A 2 -11.69 29.50 -23.39
C GLU A 2 -10.64 28.98 -22.39
N TYR A 3 -9.89 29.87 -21.77
CA TYR A 3 -8.82 29.52 -20.80
C TYR A 3 -9.33 28.66 -19.64
N ILE A 4 -10.59 28.85 -19.24
CA ILE A 4 -11.25 28.04 -18.21
C ILE A 4 -11.45 26.57 -18.66
N GLU A 5 -11.82 26.35 -19.91
CA GLU A 5 -11.99 25.03 -20.50
C GLU A 5 -10.64 24.31 -20.64
N PHE A 6 -9.59 25.03 -21.02
CA PHE A 6 -8.22 24.52 -21.03
C PHE A 6 -7.75 24.10 -19.63
N LEU A 7 -8.04 24.89 -18.59
CA LEU A 7 -7.71 24.55 -17.20
C LEU A 7 -8.48 23.33 -16.71
N ARG A 8 -9.77 23.20 -17.02
CA ARG A 8 -10.58 22.02 -16.68
C ARG A 8 -10.04 20.75 -17.31
N ASN A 9 -9.62 20.79 -18.54
CA ASN A 9 -9.04 19.66 -19.26
C ASN A 9 -7.64 19.28 -18.73
N LYS A 10 -6.93 20.24 -18.13
CA LYS A 10 -5.63 20.01 -17.48
C LYS A 10 -5.73 19.41 -16.07
N MET A 11 -6.86 19.59 -15.39
CA MET A 11 -7.07 18.99 -14.08
C MET A 11 -7.39 17.51 -14.27
N ALA A 12 -6.40 16.66 -14.04
CA ALA A 12 -6.62 15.23 -13.91
C ALA A 12 -7.48 14.98 -12.64
N ILE A 13 -8.80 14.97 -12.81
CA ILE A 13 -9.72 14.60 -11.74
C ILE A 13 -9.55 13.11 -11.52
N SER A 14 -8.93 12.75 -10.40
CA SER A 14 -8.84 11.35 -10.00
C SER A 14 -10.25 10.82 -9.71
N HIS A 15 -10.71 9.89 -10.54
CA HIS A 15 -11.98 9.21 -10.34
C HIS A 15 -11.97 8.45 -9.01
N GLN A 16 -13.10 8.47 -8.30
CA GLN A 16 -13.30 7.65 -7.12
C GLN A 16 -13.60 6.22 -7.59
N THR A 17 -12.64 5.33 -7.38
CA THR A 17 -12.74 3.91 -7.77
C THR A 17 -12.85 2.97 -6.56
N GLY A 18 -12.79 3.53 -5.36
CA GLY A 18 -12.90 2.81 -4.11
C GLY A 18 -14.34 2.64 -3.62
N PHE A 19 -14.48 2.48 -2.32
CA PHE A 19 -15.76 2.31 -1.65
C PHE A 19 -15.81 3.09 -0.33
N TYR A 20 -17.01 3.39 0.15
CA TYR A 20 -17.20 4.11 1.41
C TYR A 20 -17.18 3.14 2.57
N ILE A 21 -16.56 3.57 3.68
CA ILE A 21 -16.47 2.84 4.94
C ILE A 21 -17.00 3.68 6.10
N ASN A 22 -17.52 2.99 7.10
CA ASN A 22 -17.99 3.62 8.32
C ASN A 22 -16.83 3.85 9.31
N SER A 23 -16.98 4.82 10.20
CA SER A 23 -15.96 5.11 11.22
C SER A 23 -15.73 3.94 12.18
N GLU A 24 -16.71 3.08 12.37
CA GLU A 24 -16.65 1.90 13.24
C GLU A 24 -15.76 0.78 12.69
N GLU A 25 -15.51 0.77 11.37
CA GLU A 25 -14.66 -0.20 10.70
C GLU A 25 -13.16 0.12 10.85
N ILE A 26 -12.86 1.33 11.27
CA ILE A 26 -11.49 1.81 11.51
C ILE A 26 -11.14 1.58 12.98
N THR A 27 -9.90 1.20 13.24
CA THR A 27 -9.40 0.96 14.61
C THR A 27 -9.66 2.17 15.52
N PRO A 28 -10.41 2.00 16.61
CA PRO A 28 -10.89 3.11 17.46
C PRO A 28 -9.77 3.95 18.08
N THR A 29 -8.64 3.34 18.39
CA THR A 29 -7.49 3.96 19.07
C THR A 29 -6.68 4.90 18.19
N LEU A 30 -6.95 4.94 16.88
CA LEU A 30 -6.23 5.81 15.96
C LEU A 30 -6.67 7.28 16.07
N TYR A 31 -5.72 8.18 15.80
CA TYR A 31 -6.00 9.62 15.81
C TYR A 31 -7.02 10.04 14.74
N PRO A 32 -7.81 11.10 15.00
CA PRO A 32 -8.85 11.56 14.07
C PRO A 32 -8.33 11.82 12.65
N HIS A 33 -7.17 12.46 12.49
CA HIS A 33 -6.59 12.75 11.17
C HIS A 33 -6.20 11.47 10.41
N VAL A 34 -5.80 10.40 11.11
CA VAL A 34 -5.51 9.10 10.50
C VAL A 34 -6.82 8.48 9.98
N LYS A 35 -7.86 8.50 10.79
CA LYS A 35 -9.20 7.98 10.41
C LYS A 35 -9.75 8.68 9.18
N ASP A 36 -9.66 10.01 9.11
CA ASP A 36 -10.13 10.78 7.98
C ASP A 36 -9.30 10.48 6.72
N THR A 37 -7.98 10.34 6.85
CA THR A 37 -7.09 9.96 5.75
C THR A 37 -7.40 8.56 5.24
N VAL A 38 -7.66 7.60 6.11
CA VAL A 38 -8.04 6.23 5.73
C VAL A 38 -9.36 6.24 4.95
N ARG A 39 -10.39 6.92 5.45
CA ARG A 39 -11.69 7.04 4.76
C ARG A 39 -11.55 7.64 3.36
N TRP A 40 -10.81 8.75 3.27
CA TRP A 40 -10.55 9.42 2.01
C TRP A 40 -9.77 8.53 1.01
N ALA A 41 -8.75 7.82 1.48
CA ALA A 41 -7.93 6.96 0.63
C ALA A 41 -8.71 5.74 0.12
N VAL A 42 -9.48 5.09 0.98
CA VAL A 42 -10.31 3.94 0.61
C VAL A 42 -11.42 4.33 -0.37
N ALA A 43 -12.09 5.46 -0.14
CA ALA A 43 -13.10 5.98 -1.07
C ALA A 43 -12.50 6.35 -2.43
N GLY A 44 -11.28 6.84 -2.43
CA GLY A 44 -10.58 7.21 -3.66
C GLY A 44 -10.06 6.04 -4.48
N GLY A 45 -9.71 4.92 -3.85
CA GLY A 45 -9.09 3.75 -4.48
C GLY A 45 -7.59 3.93 -4.70
N CYS A 46 -7.19 4.73 -5.71
CA CYS A 46 -5.78 5.08 -5.95
C CYS A 46 -5.52 6.50 -5.46
N ARG A 47 -4.72 6.65 -4.40
CA ARG A 47 -4.39 7.96 -3.80
C ARG A 47 -2.92 8.06 -3.41
N ALA A 48 -2.37 9.26 -3.55
CA ALA A 48 -1.06 9.62 -3.01
C ALA A 48 -1.23 10.40 -1.71
N ILE A 49 -0.57 9.95 -0.65
CA ILE A 49 -0.63 10.57 0.68
C ILE A 49 0.66 11.33 0.94
N PHE A 50 0.59 12.66 0.89
CA PHE A 50 1.70 13.55 1.21
C PHE A 50 1.45 14.19 2.57
N SER A 51 2.07 13.68 3.60
CA SER A 51 1.95 14.20 4.96
C SER A 51 3.32 14.46 5.58
N SER A 52 3.36 15.40 6.53
CA SER A 52 4.58 15.78 7.26
C SER A 52 5.11 14.63 8.13
N PHE A 53 6.29 14.82 8.69
CA PHE A 53 6.87 13.89 9.67
C PHE A 53 5.94 13.77 10.90
N GLY A 54 5.91 12.60 11.52
CA GLY A 54 5.11 12.34 12.72
C GLY A 54 3.61 12.13 12.51
N MET A 55 3.10 12.21 11.27
CA MET A 55 1.68 12.05 10.94
C MET A 55 1.24 10.59 10.80
N GLN A 56 1.97 9.67 11.38
CA GLN A 56 1.66 8.22 11.40
C GLN A 56 1.37 7.59 10.03
N LYS A 57 2.15 7.93 9.01
CA LYS A 57 2.00 7.40 7.64
C LYS A 57 2.01 5.87 7.57
N THR A 58 2.89 5.24 8.34
CA THR A 58 3.04 3.77 8.40
C THR A 58 1.75 3.11 8.90
N VAL A 59 1.21 3.60 10.01
CA VAL A 59 -0.06 3.11 10.57
C VAL A 59 -1.22 3.36 9.62
N THR A 60 -1.25 4.53 8.97
CA THR A 60 -2.28 4.88 7.97
C THR A 60 -2.28 3.89 6.81
N GLN A 61 -1.12 3.55 6.27
CA GLN A 61 -1.01 2.56 5.17
C GLN A 61 -1.44 1.16 5.59
N LEU A 62 -1.04 0.72 6.76
CA LEU A 62 -1.45 -0.57 7.32
C LEU A 62 -2.96 -0.64 7.53
N GLU A 63 -3.56 0.41 8.08
CA GLU A 63 -5.00 0.47 8.33
C GLU A 63 -5.81 0.50 7.02
N ILE A 64 -5.35 1.24 6.01
CA ILE A 64 -5.97 1.23 4.67
C ILE A 64 -6.00 -0.20 4.11
N LEU A 65 -4.88 -0.92 4.15
CA LEU A 65 -4.82 -2.30 3.67
C LEU A 65 -5.73 -3.22 4.48
N ARG A 66 -5.71 -3.11 5.81
CA ARG A 66 -6.56 -3.92 6.70
C ARG A 66 -8.04 -3.76 6.33
N VAL A 67 -8.50 -2.53 6.19
CA VAL A 67 -9.90 -2.24 5.83
C VAL A 67 -10.24 -2.76 4.44
N ILE A 68 -9.37 -2.54 3.44
CA ILE A 68 -9.60 -3.04 2.08
C ILE A 68 -9.68 -4.57 2.06
N LEU A 69 -8.78 -5.26 2.74
CA LEU A 69 -8.75 -6.72 2.79
C LEU A 69 -9.96 -7.31 3.52
N ASN A 70 -10.45 -6.64 4.56
CA ASN A 70 -11.69 -7.05 5.23
C ASN A 70 -12.91 -7.00 4.31
N HIS A 71 -12.96 -6.04 3.38
CA HIS A 71 -14.07 -5.90 2.43
C HIS A 71 -13.92 -6.75 1.17
N LYS A 72 -12.71 -6.82 0.63
CA LYS A 72 -12.44 -7.43 -0.70
C LYS A 72 -11.80 -8.80 -0.59
N GLY A 73 -11.22 -9.14 0.55
CA GLY A 73 -10.35 -10.30 0.68
C GLY A 73 -9.04 -10.16 -0.10
N GLY A 74 -8.31 -11.25 -0.19
CA GLY A 74 -7.04 -11.28 -0.94
C GLY A 74 -5.83 -10.99 -0.07
N LYS A 75 -4.73 -10.59 -0.69
CA LYS A 75 -3.46 -10.28 -0.02
C LYS A 75 -2.97 -8.88 -0.38
N GLY A 76 -2.42 -8.17 0.60
CA GLY A 76 -1.84 -6.84 0.45
C GLY A 76 -0.32 -6.87 0.50
N LEU A 77 0.34 -6.12 -0.38
CA LEU A 77 1.79 -6.00 -0.40
C LEU A 77 2.21 -4.54 -0.24
N ILE A 78 3.04 -4.30 0.78
CA ILE A 78 3.69 -3.01 1.00
C ILE A 78 5.12 -3.07 0.48
N VAL A 79 5.49 -2.13 -0.38
CA VAL A 79 6.87 -1.99 -0.88
C VAL A 79 7.48 -0.74 -0.27
N CYS A 80 8.56 -0.92 0.48
CA CYS A 80 9.20 0.18 1.22
C CYS A 80 10.74 0.07 1.19
N PRO A 81 11.47 1.11 1.62
CA PRO A 81 12.90 1.00 1.83
C PRO A 81 13.26 -0.06 2.89
N LYS A 82 14.35 -0.79 2.70
CA LYS A 82 14.77 -1.87 3.62
C LYS A 82 14.81 -1.44 5.09
N ARG A 83 15.25 -0.22 5.37
CA ARG A 83 15.34 0.32 6.75
C ARG A 83 13.99 0.51 7.43
N VAL A 84 12.92 0.68 6.66
CA VAL A 84 11.56 0.96 7.16
C VAL A 84 10.76 -0.32 7.39
N VAL A 85 11.22 -1.46 6.88
CA VAL A 85 10.54 -2.77 7.06
C VAL A 85 10.26 -3.06 8.54
N VAL A 86 11.25 -2.91 9.39
CA VAL A 86 11.11 -3.17 10.84
C VAL A 86 10.04 -2.28 11.47
N GLU A 87 9.96 -1.02 11.04
CA GLU A 87 8.95 -0.08 11.52
C GLU A 87 7.53 -0.55 11.17
N PHE A 88 7.30 -1.03 9.94
CA PHE A 88 6.01 -1.60 9.56
C PHE A 88 5.62 -2.80 10.44
N LEU A 89 6.55 -3.70 10.71
CA LEU A 89 6.29 -4.87 11.55
C LEU A 89 5.95 -4.46 12.99
N THR A 90 6.73 -3.55 13.56
CA THR A 90 6.55 -3.09 14.94
C THR A 90 5.25 -2.30 15.10
N GLN A 91 4.97 -1.36 14.20
CA GLN A 91 3.77 -0.52 14.29
C GLN A 91 2.48 -1.30 14.00
N ALA A 92 2.52 -2.32 13.14
CA ALA A 92 1.38 -3.22 12.92
C ALA A 92 0.98 -3.95 14.22
N GLU A 93 1.96 -4.42 14.97
CA GLU A 93 1.70 -5.10 16.24
C GLU A 93 1.25 -4.15 17.34
N GLN A 94 1.94 -3.00 17.49
CA GLN A 94 1.68 -2.05 18.57
C GLN A 94 0.34 -1.31 18.43
N HIS A 95 -0.01 -0.88 17.23
CA HIS A 95 -1.20 -0.03 17.03
C HIS A 95 -2.42 -0.77 16.51
N LEU A 96 -2.22 -1.83 15.74
CA LEU A 96 -3.30 -2.55 15.06
C LEU A 96 -3.47 -3.99 15.54
N HIS A 97 -2.59 -4.47 16.43
CA HIS A 97 -2.57 -5.84 16.95
C HIS A 97 -2.62 -6.89 15.83
N MET A 98 -1.99 -6.62 14.70
CA MET A 98 -1.97 -7.48 13.53
C MET A 98 -0.56 -7.93 13.18
N LYS A 99 -0.45 -9.13 12.61
CA LYS A 99 0.81 -9.67 12.13
C LYS A 99 1.01 -9.32 10.66
N VAL A 100 2.20 -8.84 10.34
CA VAL A 100 2.65 -8.57 8.98
C VAL A 100 3.92 -9.37 8.75
N THR A 101 4.08 -9.97 7.58
CA THR A 101 5.22 -10.82 7.26
C THR A 101 6.14 -10.15 6.25
N TYR A 102 7.44 -10.16 6.53
CA TYR A 102 8.43 -9.73 5.56
C TYR A 102 8.71 -10.86 4.55
N VAL A 103 8.49 -10.59 3.28
CA VAL A 103 8.68 -11.54 2.17
C VAL A 103 9.85 -11.12 1.30
N ARG A 104 10.64 -12.09 0.86
CA ARG A 104 11.85 -11.88 0.06
C ARG A 104 11.73 -12.42 -1.36
N THR A 105 10.98 -13.50 -1.51
CA THR A 105 10.83 -14.22 -2.78
C THR A 105 9.35 -14.44 -3.08
N MET A 106 9.05 -14.78 -4.33
CA MET A 106 7.70 -15.14 -4.73
C MET A 106 7.21 -16.41 -4.02
N ALA A 107 8.11 -17.34 -3.71
CA ALA A 107 7.80 -18.52 -2.93
C ALA A 107 7.30 -18.15 -1.52
N ASP A 108 7.94 -17.15 -0.87
CA ASP A 108 7.50 -16.67 0.45
C ASP A 108 6.08 -16.10 0.39
N VAL A 109 5.73 -15.40 -0.70
CA VAL A 109 4.37 -14.85 -0.90
C VAL A 109 3.32 -15.95 -0.98
N MET A 110 3.63 -17.04 -1.66
CA MET A 110 2.70 -18.16 -1.85
C MET A 110 2.39 -18.92 -0.55
N ILE A 111 3.39 -19.07 0.31
CA ILE A 111 3.26 -19.80 1.59
C ILE A 111 2.98 -18.89 2.80
N CYS A 112 2.92 -17.56 2.57
CA CYS A 112 2.76 -16.60 3.65
C CYS A 112 1.41 -16.78 4.38
N PRO A 113 1.42 -16.94 5.71
CA PRO A 113 0.21 -17.16 6.50
C PRO A 113 -0.58 -15.87 6.74
N THR A 114 0.01 -14.69 6.49
CA THR A 114 -0.62 -13.39 6.75
C THR A 114 -1.14 -12.76 5.47
N ASP A 115 -2.22 -11.97 5.60
CA ASP A 115 -2.84 -11.29 4.46
C ASP A 115 -2.06 -10.03 4.05
N ILE A 116 -1.30 -9.43 4.97
CA ILE A 116 -0.46 -8.26 4.70
C ILE A 116 1.02 -8.66 4.76
N MET A 117 1.71 -8.33 3.67
CA MET A 117 3.12 -8.60 3.48
C MET A 117 3.89 -7.31 3.23
N VAL A 118 5.15 -7.30 3.64
CA VAL A 118 6.08 -6.18 3.38
C VAL A 118 7.28 -6.70 2.62
N THR A 119 7.75 -5.96 1.64
CA THR A 119 9.00 -6.22 0.92
C THR A 119 9.75 -4.92 0.67
N ASN A 120 10.99 -5.01 0.21
CA ASN A 120 11.79 -3.83 -0.11
C ASN A 120 11.94 -3.62 -1.63
N TYR A 121 12.22 -2.37 -2.02
CA TYR A 121 12.39 -1.98 -3.43
C TYR A 121 13.45 -2.79 -4.16
N GLU A 122 14.54 -3.13 -3.49
CA GLU A 122 15.65 -3.88 -4.07
C GLU A 122 15.18 -5.26 -4.55
N ARG A 123 14.38 -5.95 -3.75
CA ARG A 123 13.83 -7.27 -4.10
C ARG A 123 12.89 -7.21 -5.31
N VAL A 124 12.04 -6.21 -5.36
CA VAL A 124 11.13 -6.01 -6.52
C VAL A 124 11.92 -5.71 -7.79
N ARG A 125 12.97 -4.90 -7.68
CA ARG A 125 13.85 -4.56 -8.81
C ARG A 125 14.65 -5.77 -9.29
N ASP A 126 15.23 -6.54 -8.37
CA ASP A 126 16.12 -7.66 -8.70
C ASP A 126 15.35 -8.83 -9.31
N GLY A 127 14.12 -9.11 -8.88
CA GLY A 127 13.22 -10.07 -9.54
C GLY A 127 13.00 -9.77 -11.01
N ARG A 128 12.83 -8.50 -11.38
CA ARG A 128 12.76 -8.08 -12.79
C ARG A 128 14.09 -8.28 -13.56
N SER A 129 15.24 -8.16 -12.89
CA SER A 129 16.54 -8.35 -13.52
C SER A 129 16.83 -9.81 -13.82
N GLU A 130 16.36 -10.73 -13.01
CA GLU A 130 16.50 -12.18 -13.26
C GLU A 130 15.64 -12.64 -14.44
N GLU A 131 14.40 -12.19 -14.54
CA GLU A 131 13.57 -12.46 -15.73
C GLU A 131 14.19 -11.94 -17.03
N ARG A 132 14.85 -10.77 -16.99
CA ARG A 132 15.58 -10.24 -18.14
C ARG A 132 16.83 -11.06 -18.50
N ARG A 133 17.50 -11.67 -17.52
CA ARG A 133 18.66 -12.54 -17.77
C ARG A 133 18.24 -13.84 -18.45
N VAL A 134 17.20 -14.50 -17.93
CA VAL A 134 16.64 -15.72 -18.53
C VAL A 134 16.18 -15.48 -19.97
N GLY A 135 15.51 -14.38 -20.24
CA GLY A 135 15.09 -14.01 -21.61
C GLY A 135 16.23 -13.74 -22.59
N LYS A 136 17.41 -13.34 -22.10
CA LYS A 136 18.62 -13.15 -22.94
C LYS A 136 19.34 -14.47 -23.24
N GLU A 137 19.37 -15.38 -22.29
CA GLU A 137 19.98 -16.70 -22.50
C GLU A 137 19.18 -17.58 -23.48
N CYS A 138 17.85 -17.47 -23.48
CA CYS A 138 17.01 -18.16 -24.47
C CYS A 138 17.14 -17.64 -25.91
N ARG A 139 17.71 -16.43 -26.14
CA ARG A 139 17.95 -15.88 -27.49
C ARG A 139 19.34 -16.18 -28.04
N ALA A 140 20.22 -16.77 -27.25
CA ALA A 140 21.60 -17.07 -27.62
C ALA A 140 21.85 -18.56 -27.98
N ARG A 141 20.78 -19.33 -28.28
CA ARG A 141 20.86 -20.71 -28.78
C ARG A 141 20.17 -20.85 -30.12
#